data_aa6ec79703480f9755540aeda199460c
#
_entry.id   aa6ec79703480f9755540aeda199460c
#
_cell.length_a   1.000
_cell.length_b   1.000
_cell.length_c   1.000
_cell.angle_alpha   90.00
_cell.angle_beta   90.00
_cell.angle_gamma   90.00
#
_symmetry.space_group_name_H-M   'P 1'
#
loop_
_entity.id
_entity.type
_entity.pdbx_description
1 polymer ?
#
loop_
_entity_poly.entity_id
_entity_poly.type
_entity_poly.pdbx_seq_one_letter_code
_entity_poly.pdbx_strand_id
1 'polypeptide(L)'
;MRFKMLAATAVALISIPAIADARSQMRAVGSSTVYPFAKAVAERDARANPKLGTPVIESTGTGAGMKLFCAGVGERFPDIENASRRMKASEAKLCASNGVKQVTEIQVGLDGVAFATSRATGLSNLTQRDIYLALAKTPFGKPNKSKTWKDVNGKLPAVPIRVYGPPTTSGTRDALGELIMTPPCEANAGMAAMKKSDEAKFKAICTGIRTDGAYVEAGENDNLIVQKLAANTDTIGILGYSFLEENVSKLKGISVNGVQPTYQTISSFSYPGARPLYIYVKNAHVAAIPAIRAFVAEFTKESAIGPKGYLIQHGLVAAPNNVRARSQMAARNLAPVNFASLK
;
A
#
# COMPACT_ATOMS: atom_id res chain seq x y z
N MET A 1 -60.75 65.81 -5.11
CA MET A 1 -59.64 64.94 -5.58
C MET A 1 -58.78 64.57 -4.42
N ARG A 2 -58.86 63.31 -3.94
CA ARG A 2 -58.04 62.79 -2.80
C ARG A 2 -56.99 61.89 -3.37
N PHE A 3 -55.72 62.34 -3.30
CA PHE A 3 -54.55 61.49 -3.62
C PHE A 3 -54.29 60.51 -2.50
N LYS A 4 -54.35 59.19 -2.79
CA LYS A 4 -53.86 58.13 -1.89
C LYS A 4 -52.39 57.90 -2.20
N MET A 5 -51.51 58.22 -1.22
CA MET A 5 -50.11 57.75 -1.27
C MET A 5 -50.04 56.27 -0.90
N LEU A 6 -49.54 55.42 -1.83
CA LEU A 6 -49.14 54.05 -1.53
C LEU A 6 -47.69 54.10 -0.99
N ALA A 7 -47.49 53.70 0.24
CA ALA A 7 -46.17 53.43 0.80
C ALA A 7 -45.71 52.01 0.35
N ALA A 8 -44.63 51.97 -0.45
CA ALA A 8 -43.99 50.70 -0.80
C ALA A 8 -42.98 50.32 0.29
N THR A 9 -43.29 49.26 1.04
CA THR A 9 -42.38 48.69 2.01
C THR A 9 -41.39 47.79 1.29
N ALA A 10 -40.11 48.19 1.20
CA ALA A 10 -39.02 47.38 0.69
C ALA A 10 -38.60 46.35 1.77
N VAL A 11 -38.87 45.06 1.54
CA VAL A 11 -38.36 43.97 2.39
C VAL A 11 -36.92 43.67 1.90
N ALA A 12 -35.95 44.07 2.72
CA ALA A 12 -34.57 43.66 2.51
C ALA A 12 -34.38 42.18 2.86
N LEU A 13 -34.21 41.34 1.87
CA LEU A 13 -33.77 39.95 2.03
C LEU A 13 -32.33 39.93 2.52
N ILE A 14 -32.14 39.71 3.82
CA ILE A 14 -30.83 39.42 4.41
C ILE A 14 -30.46 37.98 3.96
N SER A 15 -29.61 37.84 2.97
CA SER A 15 -28.98 36.57 2.63
C SER A 15 -27.99 36.22 3.73
N ILE A 16 -28.39 35.35 4.67
CA ILE A 16 -27.50 34.70 5.60
C ILE A 16 -26.60 33.79 4.76
N PRO A 17 -25.27 33.99 4.76
CA PRO A 17 -24.38 33.03 4.14
C PRO A 17 -24.57 31.69 4.88
N ALA A 18 -24.99 30.65 4.16
CA ALA A 18 -24.98 29.29 4.66
C ALA A 18 -23.53 29.00 5.05
N ILE A 19 -23.23 28.96 6.34
CA ILE A 19 -21.99 28.38 6.86
C ILE A 19 -22.06 26.94 6.41
N ALA A 20 -21.37 26.60 5.32
CA ALA A 20 -21.15 25.21 4.93
C ALA A 20 -20.51 24.55 6.15
N ASP A 21 -21.21 23.61 6.75
CA ASP A 21 -20.76 22.87 7.93
C ASP A 21 -19.50 22.13 7.47
N ALA A 22 -18.33 22.66 7.85
CA ALA A 22 -17.06 22.14 7.41
C ALA A 22 -16.98 20.67 7.88
N ARG A 23 -16.78 19.73 6.96
CA ARG A 23 -16.65 18.32 7.27
C ARG A 23 -15.60 18.15 8.37
N SER A 24 -16.04 17.71 9.56
CA SER A 24 -15.15 17.50 10.70
C SER A 24 -14.30 16.24 10.55
N GLN A 25 -14.76 15.29 9.75
CA GLN A 25 -14.17 13.96 9.60
C GLN A 25 -13.14 13.92 8.47
N MET A 26 -11.90 13.52 8.78
CA MET A 26 -10.83 13.29 7.81
C MET A 26 -11.11 12.06 6.95
N ARG A 27 -10.76 12.12 5.65
CA ARG A 27 -10.84 11.01 4.71
C ARG A 27 -9.47 10.70 4.10
N ALA A 28 -9.05 9.43 4.20
CA ALA A 28 -7.88 8.91 3.52
C ALA A 28 -8.28 7.81 2.53
N VAL A 29 -7.68 7.82 1.35
CA VAL A 29 -7.89 6.82 0.29
C VAL A 29 -6.55 6.21 -0.10
N GLY A 30 -6.53 5.11 -0.87
CA GLY A 30 -5.33 4.64 -1.54
C GLY A 30 -4.95 3.20 -1.25
N SER A 31 -3.67 2.97 -1.02
CA SER A 31 -3.02 1.66 -0.95
C SER A 31 -3.69 0.69 0.01
N SER A 32 -4.02 -0.51 -0.47
CA SER A 32 -4.44 -1.66 0.34
C SER A 32 -3.34 -2.12 1.30
N THR A 33 -2.06 -1.96 0.95
CA THR A 33 -0.91 -2.27 1.83
C THR A 33 -0.83 -1.32 3.02
N VAL A 34 -1.07 -0.01 2.82
CA VAL A 34 -1.02 0.99 3.90
C VAL A 34 -2.33 1.00 4.71
N TYR A 35 -3.42 0.51 4.12
CA TYR A 35 -4.76 0.51 4.72
C TYR A 35 -4.79 -0.04 6.16
N PRO A 36 -4.25 -1.24 6.49
CA PRO A 36 -4.31 -1.78 7.86
C PRO A 36 -3.57 -0.90 8.86
N PHE A 37 -2.45 -0.28 8.46
CA PHE A 37 -1.71 0.65 9.31
C PHE A 37 -2.48 1.94 9.54
N ALA A 38 -3.00 2.53 8.47
CA ALA A 38 -3.81 3.75 8.54
C ALA A 38 -5.08 3.54 9.40
N LYS A 39 -5.71 2.36 9.30
CA LYS A 39 -6.87 2.00 10.12
C LYS A 39 -6.51 1.89 11.60
N ALA A 40 -5.41 1.22 11.95
CA ALA A 40 -4.94 1.12 13.34
C ALA A 40 -4.62 2.50 13.93
N VAL A 41 -4.01 3.39 13.14
CA VAL A 41 -3.75 4.79 13.52
C VAL A 41 -5.06 5.54 13.70
N ALA A 42 -6.02 5.43 12.79
CA ALA A 42 -7.33 6.10 12.87
C ALA A 42 -8.12 5.71 14.13
N GLU A 43 -8.13 4.42 14.46
CA GLU A 43 -8.78 3.91 15.67
C GLU A 43 -8.12 4.44 16.95
N ARG A 44 -6.79 4.57 16.95
CA ARG A 44 -6.03 5.09 18.08
C ARG A 44 -6.19 6.59 18.21
N ASP A 45 -6.15 7.33 17.11
CA ASP A 45 -6.39 8.77 17.07
C ASP A 45 -7.81 9.12 17.53
N ALA A 46 -8.83 8.39 17.08
CA ALA A 46 -10.21 8.59 17.51
C ALA A 46 -10.40 8.40 19.02
N ARG A 47 -9.69 7.43 19.63
CA ARG A 47 -9.71 7.26 21.09
C ARG A 47 -9.01 8.40 21.83
N ALA A 48 -7.92 8.92 21.28
CA ALA A 48 -7.17 10.03 21.89
C ALA A 48 -7.85 11.39 21.68
N ASN A 49 -8.56 11.56 20.57
CA ASN A 49 -9.17 12.82 20.13
C ASN A 49 -10.66 12.67 19.75
N PRO A 50 -11.54 12.25 20.67
CA PRO A 50 -12.92 11.87 20.34
C PRO A 50 -13.76 13.00 19.73
N LYS A 51 -13.37 14.26 19.96
CA LYS A 51 -14.03 15.45 19.39
C LYS A 51 -13.74 15.68 17.91
N LEU A 52 -12.69 15.05 17.34
CA LEU A 52 -12.30 15.23 15.95
C LEU A 52 -13.01 14.25 14.99
N GLY A 53 -13.83 13.34 15.52
CA GLY A 53 -14.46 12.27 14.76
C GLY A 53 -13.47 11.17 14.34
N THR A 54 -14.00 10.01 13.99
CA THR A 54 -13.15 8.89 13.52
C THR A 54 -12.77 9.10 12.07
N PRO A 55 -11.46 9.10 11.71
CA PRO A 55 -11.03 9.17 10.32
C PRO A 55 -11.63 8.04 9.46
N VAL A 56 -12.07 8.37 8.24
CA VAL A 56 -12.54 7.38 7.24
C VAL A 56 -11.36 6.95 6.39
N ILE A 57 -11.08 5.65 6.37
CA ILE A 57 -9.98 5.07 5.60
C ILE A 57 -10.58 4.14 4.54
N GLU A 58 -10.26 4.38 3.27
CA GLU A 58 -10.77 3.62 2.12
C GLU A 58 -9.60 2.96 1.35
N SER A 59 -9.72 1.67 1.06
CA SER A 59 -8.76 0.93 0.23
C SER A 59 -9.17 0.98 -1.23
N THR A 60 -8.48 1.79 -2.03
CA THR A 60 -8.76 1.98 -3.46
C THR A 60 -7.61 1.53 -4.35
N GLY A 61 -6.46 1.18 -3.74
CA GLY A 61 -5.17 1.02 -4.40
C GLY A 61 -4.50 2.37 -4.68
N THR A 62 -3.15 2.43 -4.63
CA THR A 62 -2.36 3.66 -4.78
C THR A 62 -2.72 4.46 -6.03
N GLY A 63 -2.84 3.81 -7.19
CA GLY A 63 -3.08 4.53 -8.45
C GLY A 63 -4.48 5.16 -8.55
N ALA A 64 -5.51 4.49 -8.05
CA ALA A 64 -6.87 5.02 -8.02
C ALA A 64 -7.01 6.10 -6.95
N GLY A 65 -6.43 5.89 -5.77
CA GLY A 65 -6.41 6.88 -4.70
C GLY A 65 -5.72 8.16 -5.11
N MET A 66 -4.55 8.09 -5.79
CA MET A 66 -3.87 9.27 -6.34
C MET A 66 -4.76 10.08 -7.29
N LYS A 67 -5.54 9.40 -8.16
CA LYS A 67 -6.49 10.08 -9.04
C LYS A 67 -7.57 10.82 -8.24
N LEU A 68 -8.14 10.18 -7.22
CA LEU A 68 -9.15 10.78 -6.34
C LEU A 68 -8.55 11.96 -5.54
N PHE A 69 -7.37 11.75 -4.97
CA PHE A 69 -6.65 12.77 -4.21
C PHE A 69 -6.29 14.00 -5.05
N CYS A 70 -5.78 13.78 -6.27
CA CYS A 70 -5.40 14.84 -7.20
C CYS A 70 -6.58 15.43 -7.98
N ALA A 71 -7.84 15.00 -7.76
CA ALA A 71 -8.99 15.49 -8.52
C ALA A 71 -9.42 16.93 -8.15
N GLY A 72 -8.96 17.46 -7.00
CA GLY A 72 -9.27 18.85 -6.60
C GLY A 72 -9.06 19.13 -5.12
N VAL A 73 -9.44 20.36 -4.74
CA VAL A 73 -9.46 20.86 -3.36
C VAL A 73 -10.91 21.07 -2.93
N GLY A 74 -11.20 20.89 -1.63
CA GLY A 74 -12.53 21.07 -1.03
C GLY A 74 -13.11 19.78 -0.47
N GLU A 75 -14.25 19.88 0.19
CA GLU A 75 -14.82 18.84 1.07
C GLU A 75 -15.11 17.48 0.39
N ARG A 76 -15.44 17.48 -0.89
CA ARG A 76 -15.73 16.26 -1.64
C ARG A 76 -14.49 15.42 -1.95
N PHE A 77 -13.30 15.98 -1.86
CA PHE A 77 -12.05 15.30 -2.20
C PHE A 77 -11.34 14.76 -0.95
N PRO A 78 -10.58 13.65 -1.06
CA PRO A 78 -9.82 13.11 0.05
C PRO A 78 -8.74 14.07 0.56
N ASP A 79 -8.42 13.93 1.85
CA ASP A 79 -7.42 14.76 2.54
C ASP A 79 -6.04 14.13 2.51
N ILE A 80 -6.02 12.80 2.59
CA ILE A 80 -4.80 11.99 2.61
C ILE A 80 -4.88 10.89 1.55
N GLU A 81 -3.74 10.65 0.91
CA GLU A 81 -3.50 9.51 0.05
C GLU A 81 -2.51 8.55 0.72
N ASN A 82 -2.88 7.29 0.87
CA ASN A 82 -2.02 6.19 1.30
C ASN A 82 -1.33 5.57 0.08
N ALA A 83 -0.01 5.47 0.07
CA ALA A 83 0.72 5.02 -1.11
C ALA A 83 1.78 3.96 -0.78
N SER A 84 1.81 2.88 -1.55
CA SER A 84 2.81 1.81 -1.47
C SER A 84 3.99 2.00 -2.43
N ARG A 85 4.11 3.18 -2.99
CA ARG A 85 5.21 3.71 -3.79
C ARG A 85 5.23 5.22 -3.74
N ARG A 86 6.34 5.81 -4.15
CA ARG A 86 6.40 7.27 -4.29
C ARG A 86 5.44 7.78 -5.39
N MET A 87 4.89 8.97 -5.21
CA MET A 87 4.09 9.69 -6.21
C MET A 87 4.89 9.84 -7.50
N LYS A 88 4.28 9.59 -8.65
CA LYS A 88 4.89 9.75 -9.97
C LYS A 88 4.82 11.21 -10.44
N ALA A 89 5.73 11.62 -11.31
CA ALA A 89 5.69 12.96 -11.94
C ALA A 89 4.35 13.23 -12.67
N SER A 90 3.77 12.22 -13.32
CA SER A 90 2.46 12.33 -13.98
C SER A 90 1.31 12.58 -13.00
N GLU A 91 1.37 11.99 -11.79
CA GLU A 91 0.38 12.20 -10.74
C GLU A 91 0.53 13.59 -10.10
N ALA A 92 1.77 14.04 -9.87
CA ALA A 92 2.05 15.41 -9.44
C ALA A 92 1.55 16.46 -10.44
N LYS A 93 1.73 16.22 -11.74
CA LYS A 93 1.18 17.08 -12.80
C LYS A 93 -0.35 17.12 -12.75
N LEU A 94 -1.01 15.97 -12.56
CA LEU A 94 -2.47 15.91 -12.39
C LEU A 94 -2.92 16.69 -11.15
N CYS A 95 -2.23 16.54 -10.01
CA CYS A 95 -2.51 17.32 -8.81
C CYS A 95 -2.41 18.82 -9.09
N ALA A 96 -1.31 19.27 -9.68
CA ALA A 96 -1.07 20.68 -9.97
C ALA A 96 -2.12 21.29 -10.92
N SER A 97 -2.51 20.55 -11.99
CA SER A 97 -3.53 20.98 -12.95
C SER A 97 -4.93 21.16 -12.33
N ASN A 98 -5.22 20.39 -11.28
CA ASN A 98 -6.51 20.45 -10.55
C ASN A 98 -6.43 21.32 -9.27
N GLY A 99 -5.41 22.18 -9.13
CA GLY A 99 -5.28 23.11 -8.02
C GLY A 99 -4.70 22.51 -6.73
N VAL A 100 -4.34 21.23 -6.69
CA VAL A 100 -3.67 20.58 -5.56
C VAL A 100 -2.17 20.85 -5.67
N LYS A 101 -1.74 22.05 -5.25
CA LYS A 101 -0.37 22.55 -5.46
C LYS A 101 0.59 22.25 -4.31
N GLN A 102 0.08 22.10 -3.10
CA GLN A 102 0.87 21.88 -1.90
C GLN A 102 0.51 20.53 -1.28
N VAL A 103 1.41 19.57 -1.41
CA VAL A 103 1.27 18.20 -0.92
C VAL A 103 2.47 17.84 -0.07
N THR A 104 2.26 17.41 1.16
CA THR A 104 3.34 16.91 2.02
C THR A 104 3.51 15.41 1.82
N GLU A 105 4.74 14.98 1.53
CA GLU A 105 5.14 13.57 1.43
C GLU A 105 5.72 13.09 2.76
N ILE A 106 5.20 12.00 3.33
CA ILE A 106 5.66 11.42 4.58
C ILE A 106 5.86 9.92 4.38
N GLN A 107 7.09 9.44 4.55
CA GLN A 107 7.37 8.01 4.52
C GLN A 107 7.05 7.40 5.89
N VAL A 108 6.06 6.52 5.96
CA VAL A 108 5.57 5.97 7.24
C VAL A 108 6.22 4.64 7.63
N GLY A 109 6.92 4.00 6.72
CA GLY A 109 7.60 2.72 6.98
C GLY A 109 8.03 2.04 5.70
N LEU A 110 8.31 0.75 5.81
CA LEU A 110 8.66 -0.14 4.71
C LEU A 110 7.71 -1.34 4.71
N ASP A 111 7.59 -1.96 3.54
CA ASP A 111 6.94 -3.25 3.35
C ASP A 111 7.96 -4.24 2.78
N GLY A 112 7.86 -5.51 3.18
CA GLY A 112 8.67 -6.60 2.68
C GLY A 112 7.80 -7.84 2.44
N VAL A 113 7.62 -8.21 1.16
CA VAL A 113 6.95 -9.47 0.80
C VAL A 113 7.94 -10.61 0.91
N ALA A 114 7.86 -11.38 1.98
CA ALA A 114 8.77 -12.50 2.23
C ALA A 114 8.20 -13.81 1.73
N PHE A 115 9.10 -14.67 1.22
CA PHE A 115 8.83 -16.07 0.96
C PHE A 115 9.45 -16.90 2.08
N ALA A 116 8.68 -17.77 2.68
CA ALA A 116 9.09 -18.56 3.83
C ALA A 116 8.71 -20.03 3.67
N THR A 117 9.43 -20.88 4.36
CA THR A 117 9.14 -22.32 4.44
C THR A 117 9.55 -22.86 5.81
N SER A 118 9.14 -24.08 6.14
CA SER A 118 9.63 -24.80 7.31
C SER A 118 11.16 -24.93 7.27
N ARG A 119 11.82 -24.86 8.40
CA ARG A 119 13.28 -25.06 8.48
C ARG A 119 13.75 -26.42 7.96
N ALA A 120 12.88 -27.43 7.94
CA ALA A 120 13.21 -28.78 7.45
C ALA A 120 13.30 -28.90 5.92
N THR A 121 12.78 -27.94 5.16
CA THR A 121 12.72 -28.00 3.69
C THR A 121 14.07 -27.66 3.05
N GLY A 122 14.40 -28.30 1.90
CA GLY A 122 15.60 -28.03 1.12
C GLY A 122 15.54 -26.79 0.22
N LEU A 123 14.35 -26.25 -0.06
CA LEU A 123 14.19 -25.07 -0.93
C LEU A 123 14.66 -23.80 -0.21
N SER A 124 15.68 -23.13 -0.78
CA SER A 124 16.32 -21.97 -0.13
C SER A 124 16.44 -20.75 -1.03
N ASN A 125 16.26 -20.89 -2.34
CA ASN A 125 16.38 -19.81 -3.29
C ASN A 125 15.43 -19.98 -4.47
N LEU A 126 14.75 -18.91 -4.86
CA LEU A 126 13.92 -18.79 -6.06
C LEU A 126 14.27 -17.50 -6.79
N THR A 127 14.16 -17.50 -8.11
CA THR A 127 14.17 -16.24 -8.86
C THR A 127 12.75 -15.65 -8.92
N GLN A 128 12.64 -14.34 -9.15
CA GLN A 128 11.34 -13.73 -9.44
C GLN A 128 10.65 -14.41 -10.63
N ARG A 129 11.47 -14.87 -11.64
CA ARG A 129 10.95 -15.61 -12.78
C ARG A 129 10.39 -16.97 -12.39
N ASP A 130 11.05 -17.71 -11.49
CA ASP A 130 10.55 -19.00 -11.00
C ASP A 130 9.21 -18.81 -10.27
N ILE A 131 9.12 -17.79 -9.43
CA ILE A 131 7.89 -17.46 -8.69
C ILE A 131 6.76 -17.08 -9.69
N TYR A 132 7.06 -16.23 -10.67
CA TYR A 132 6.09 -15.85 -11.70
C TYR A 132 5.57 -17.07 -12.48
N LEU A 133 6.47 -17.92 -12.97
CA LEU A 133 6.11 -19.11 -13.73
C LEU A 133 5.34 -20.15 -12.89
N ALA A 134 5.65 -20.23 -11.59
CA ALA A 134 4.91 -21.10 -10.66
C ALA A 134 3.50 -20.62 -10.38
N LEU A 135 3.30 -19.31 -10.19
CA LEU A 135 2.07 -18.75 -9.63
C LEU A 135 1.16 -18.09 -10.66
N ALA A 136 1.67 -17.63 -11.80
CA ALA A 136 0.84 -16.96 -12.79
C ALA A 136 -0.23 -17.91 -13.35
N LYS A 137 -1.48 -17.42 -13.47
CA LYS A 137 -2.58 -18.15 -14.12
C LYS A 137 -2.27 -18.45 -15.57
N THR A 138 -1.75 -17.45 -16.27
CA THR A 138 -1.43 -17.53 -17.69
C THR A 138 -0.06 -16.89 -17.95
N PRO A 139 1.07 -17.58 -17.60
CA PRO A 139 2.39 -17.02 -17.80
C PRO A 139 2.62 -16.67 -19.27
N PHE A 140 2.95 -15.40 -19.53
CA PHE A 140 3.11 -14.82 -20.87
C PHE A 140 1.89 -15.06 -21.80
N GLY A 141 0.67 -15.12 -21.23
CA GLY A 141 -0.57 -15.33 -21.96
C GLY A 141 -0.90 -16.79 -22.28
N LYS A 142 -0.12 -17.78 -21.84
CA LYS A 142 -0.37 -19.21 -22.07
C LYS A 142 -0.85 -19.90 -20.78
N PRO A 143 -1.74 -20.91 -20.84
CA PRO A 143 -2.16 -21.66 -19.65
C PRO A 143 -0.97 -22.25 -18.90
N ASN A 144 -0.96 -22.11 -17.57
CA ASN A 144 0.07 -22.68 -16.72
C ASN A 144 -0.12 -24.19 -16.57
N LYS A 145 0.90 -24.99 -16.96
CA LYS A 145 0.90 -26.44 -16.88
C LYS A 145 1.87 -26.99 -15.82
N SER A 146 2.66 -26.13 -15.17
CA SER A 146 3.65 -26.55 -14.17
C SER A 146 2.97 -27.12 -12.94
N LYS A 147 3.35 -28.32 -12.51
CA LYS A 147 2.85 -28.99 -11.30
C LYS A 147 3.90 -29.05 -10.19
N THR A 148 5.17 -29.10 -10.57
CA THR A 148 6.32 -29.18 -9.66
C THR A 148 7.24 -27.98 -9.87
N TRP A 149 8.08 -27.68 -8.87
CA TRP A 149 9.11 -26.67 -8.99
C TRP A 149 10.13 -26.99 -10.09
N LYS A 150 10.39 -28.29 -10.35
CA LYS A 150 11.24 -28.74 -11.45
C LYS A 150 10.67 -28.40 -12.83
N ASP A 151 9.35 -28.40 -12.99
CA ASP A 151 8.70 -28.01 -14.26
C ASP A 151 8.90 -26.52 -14.58
N VAL A 152 9.06 -25.70 -13.53
CA VAL A 152 9.34 -24.27 -13.65
C VAL A 152 10.79 -24.00 -13.98
N ASN A 153 11.69 -24.72 -13.28
CA ASN A 153 13.14 -24.61 -13.46
C ASN A 153 13.78 -25.96 -13.15
N GLY A 154 14.41 -26.57 -14.15
CA GLY A 154 15.01 -27.90 -14.04
C GLY A 154 16.08 -28.07 -12.94
N LYS A 155 16.58 -26.95 -12.37
CA LYS A 155 17.51 -26.95 -11.23
C LYS A 155 16.81 -27.04 -9.87
N LEU A 156 15.49 -26.86 -9.83
CA LEU A 156 14.68 -26.95 -8.61
C LEU A 156 14.22 -28.40 -8.36
N PRO A 157 13.85 -28.75 -7.12
CA PRO A 157 13.42 -30.10 -6.78
C PRO A 157 12.07 -30.46 -7.43
N ALA A 158 11.88 -31.77 -7.68
CA ALA A 158 10.63 -32.31 -8.24
C ALA A 158 9.54 -32.47 -7.16
N VAL A 159 9.34 -31.43 -6.34
CA VAL A 159 8.27 -31.36 -5.34
C VAL A 159 7.10 -30.54 -5.88
N PRO A 160 5.85 -30.85 -5.47
CA PRO A 160 4.67 -30.12 -5.94
C PRO A 160 4.75 -28.63 -5.63
N ILE A 161 4.25 -27.79 -6.54
CA ILE A 161 4.02 -26.37 -6.25
C ILE A 161 2.82 -26.29 -5.30
N ARG A 162 3.08 -25.93 -4.05
CA ARG A 162 2.06 -25.66 -3.04
C ARG A 162 2.45 -24.43 -2.25
N VAL A 163 1.70 -23.34 -2.45
CA VAL A 163 1.99 -22.04 -1.88
C VAL A 163 0.78 -21.53 -1.11
N TYR A 164 0.97 -21.23 0.15
CA TYR A 164 0.00 -20.49 0.96
C TYR A 164 0.31 -19.01 0.88
N GLY A 165 -0.68 -18.19 0.59
CA GLY A 165 -0.47 -16.75 0.49
C GLY A 165 -1.72 -15.94 0.80
N PRO A 166 -1.58 -14.61 0.82
CA PRO A 166 -2.66 -13.70 1.16
C PRO A 166 -3.76 -13.69 0.08
N PRO A 167 -5.01 -13.38 0.46
CA PRO A 167 -6.14 -13.25 -0.46
C PRO A 167 -6.02 -12.01 -1.34
N THR A 168 -6.90 -11.90 -2.32
CA THR A 168 -6.93 -10.77 -3.27
C THR A 168 -7.20 -9.40 -2.64
N THR A 169 -7.72 -9.36 -1.43
CA THR A 169 -7.96 -8.14 -0.63
C THR A 169 -6.71 -7.62 0.08
N SER A 170 -5.67 -8.45 0.20
CA SER A 170 -4.45 -8.13 0.95
C SER A 170 -3.48 -7.24 0.19
N GLY A 171 -2.90 -6.25 0.88
CA GLY A 171 -1.82 -5.44 0.34
C GLY A 171 -0.53 -6.22 0.05
N THR A 172 -0.25 -7.30 0.78
CA THR A 172 0.86 -8.23 0.50
C THR A 172 0.63 -8.96 -0.83
N ARG A 173 -0.63 -9.27 -1.17
CA ARG A 173 -0.98 -9.83 -2.49
C ARG A 173 -0.72 -8.83 -3.62
N ASP A 174 -1.06 -7.56 -3.44
CA ASP A 174 -0.74 -6.50 -4.41
C ASP A 174 0.78 -6.37 -4.58
N ALA A 175 1.53 -6.38 -3.48
CA ALA A 175 2.98 -6.32 -3.51
C ALA A 175 3.62 -7.52 -4.23
N LEU A 176 3.11 -8.73 -4.01
CA LEU A 176 3.51 -9.92 -4.76
C LEU A 176 3.37 -9.70 -6.27
N GLY A 177 2.22 -9.21 -6.71
CA GLY A 177 1.96 -8.90 -8.11
C GLY A 177 2.90 -7.83 -8.67
N GLU A 178 3.04 -6.71 -7.98
CA GLU A 178 3.80 -5.55 -8.45
C GLU A 178 5.31 -5.77 -8.40
N LEU A 179 5.85 -6.28 -7.28
CA LEU A 179 7.28 -6.33 -7.04
C LEU A 179 7.94 -7.63 -7.52
N ILE A 180 7.21 -8.73 -7.48
CA ILE A 180 7.77 -10.06 -7.73
C ILE A 180 7.34 -10.60 -9.10
N MET A 181 6.05 -10.54 -9.44
CA MET A 181 5.54 -11.16 -10.66
C MET A 181 5.67 -10.26 -11.89
N THR A 182 5.44 -8.96 -11.74
CA THR A 182 5.47 -8.01 -12.86
C THR A 182 6.86 -7.87 -13.50
N PRO A 183 7.99 -7.73 -12.78
CA PRO A 183 9.29 -7.54 -13.41
C PRO A 183 9.69 -8.66 -14.39
N PRO A 184 9.63 -9.95 -14.04
CA PRO A 184 9.98 -11.01 -14.99
C PRO A 184 8.96 -11.16 -16.13
N CYS A 185 7.69 -10.79 -15.91
CA CYS A 185 6.67 -10.74 -16.96
C CYS A 185 6.98 -9.65 -17.98
N GLU A 186 7.27 -8.43 -17.51
CA GLU A 186 7.60 -7.28 -18.35
C GLU A 186 8.92 -7.44 -19.11
N ALA A 187 9.87 -8.21 -18.57
CA ALA A 187 11.11 -8.55 -19.29
C ALA A 187 10.87 -9.36 -20.58
N ASN A 188 9.69 -9.96 -20.76
CA ASN A 188 9.30 -10.59 -22.02
C ASN A 188 8.87 -9.51 -23.03
N ALA A 189 9.50 -9.50 -24.22
CA ALA A 189 9.27 -8.48 -25.25
C ALA A 189 7.79 -8.34 -25.66
N GLY A 190 7.04 -9.46 -25.77
CA GLY A 190 5.61 -9.46 -26.09
C GLY A 190 4.77 -8.81 -24.99
N MET A 191 5.12 -9.04 -23.72
CA MET A 191 4.45 -8.42 -22.57
C MET A 191 4.79 -6.94 -22.46
N ALA A 192 6.04 -6.56 -22.71
CA ALA A 192 6.45 -5.15 -22.75
C ALA A 192 5.71 -4.35 -23.85
N ALA A 193 5.51 -4.95 -25.01
CA ALA A 193 4.68 -4.36 -26.07
C ALA A 193 3.21 -4.23 -25.65
N MET A 194 2.66 -5.29 -25.04
CA MET A 194 1.27 -5.30 -24.52
C MET A 194 1.05 -4.23 -23.44
N LYS A 195 2.02 -3.98 -22.57
CA LYS A 195 1.93 -2.92 -21.55
C LYS A 195 1.68 -1.55 -22.17
N LYS A 196 2.23 -1.29 -23.37
CA LYS A 196 2.04 -0.02 -24.09
C LYS A 196 0.70 0.06 -24.83
N SER A 197 0.20 -1.05 -25.36
CA SER A 197 -1.00 -1.11 -26.18
C SER A 197 -2.27 -1.41 -25.37
N ASP A 198 -2.17 -2.24 -24.33
CA ASP A 198 -3.28 -2.67 -23.45
C ASP A 198 -2.76 -2.97 -22.03
N GLU A 199 -2.60 -1.90 -21.24
CA GLU A 199 -2.10 -2.00 -19.87
C GLU A 199 -3.00 -2.88 -18.96
N ALA A 200 -4.30 -2.87 -19.18
CA ALA A 200 -5.24 -3.67 -18.39
C ALA A 200 -5.03 -5.17 -18.63
N LYS A 201 -4.89 -5.59 -19.88
CA LYS A 201 -4.59 -6.97 -20.26
C LYS A 201 -3.20 -7.40 -19.80
N PHE A 202 -2.20 -6.53 -19.95
CA PHE A 202 -0.85 -6.76 -19.41
C PHE A 202 -0.91 -7.03 -17.90
N LYS A 203 -1.59 -6.16 -17.14
CA LYS A 203 -1.74 -6.32 -15.70
C LYS A 203 -2.43 -7.64 -15.34
N ALA A 204 -3.52 -7.98 -16.01
CA ALA A 204 -4.25 -9.23 -15.78
C ALA A 204 -3.38 -10.48 -16.00
N ILE A 205 -2.50 -10.48 -17.02
CA ILE A 205 -1.59 -11.60 -17.32
C ILE A 205 -0.42 -11.63 -16.31
N CYS A 206 0.19 -10.48 -16.02
CA CYS A 206 1.42 -10.42 -15.21
C CYS A 206 1.18 -10.57 -13.71
N THR A 207 -0.01 -10.21 -13.20
CA THR A 207 -0.34 -10.32 -11.77
C THR A 207 -1.43 -11.33 -11.44
N GLY A 208 -2.08 -11.91 -12.46
CA GLY A 208 -3.12 -12.92 -12.27
C GLY A 208 -2.54 -14.22 -11.71
N ILE A 209 -3.04 -14.67 -10.54
CA ILE A 209 -2.58 -15.90 -9.88
C ILE A 209 -3.52 -17.07 -10.22
N ARG A 210 -2.93 -18.27 -10.34
CA ARG A 210 -3.66 -19.52 -10.62
C ARG A 210 -4.54 -19.93 -9.45
N THR A 211 -5.66 -20.62 -9.78
CA THR A 211 -6.68 -21.06 -8.81
C THR A 211 -6.90 -22.57 -8.81
N ASP A 212 -5.95 -23.34 -9.32
CA ASP A 212 -6.02 -24.79 -9.49
C ASP A 212 -5.46 -25.57 -8.28
N GLY A 213 -5.29 -24.90 -7.13
CA GLY A 213 -4.83 -25.49 -5.89
C GLY A 213 -3.31 -25.40 -5.65
N ALA A 214 -2.51 -24.98 -6.63
CA ALA A 214 -1.09 -24.72 -6.43
C ALA A 214 -0.85 -23.48 -5.55
N TYR A 215 -1.71 -22.47 -5.66
CA TYR A 215 -1.80 -21.35 -4.73
C TYR A 215 -3.09 -21.46 -3.90
N VAL A 216 -2.96 -21.36 -2.58
CA VAL A 216 -4.07 -21.46 -1.63
C VAL A 216 -4.13 -20.17 -0.82
N GLU A 217 -5.24 -19.46 -0.91
CA GLU A 217 -5.49 -18.29 -0.07
C GLU A 217 -5.66 -18.70 1.39
N ALA A 218 -4.84 -18.16 2.28
CA ALA A 218 -4.78 -18.55 3.69
C ALA A 218 -5.40 -17.51 4.64
N GLY A 219 -6.13 -16.51 4.09
CA GLY A 219 -6.75 -15.43 4.86
C GLY A 219 -5.85 -14.21 5.03
N GLU A 220 -6.41 -13.16 5.61
CA GLU A 220 -5.73 -11.86 5.84
C GLU A 220 -4.69 -11.90 6.96
N ASN A 221 -4.80 -12.87 7.87
CA ASN A 221 -3.92 -12.99 9.02
C ASN A 221 -2.74 -13.90 8.69
N ASP A 222 -1.55 -13.31 8.51
CA ASP A 222 -0.31 -14.02 8.19
C ASP A 222 0.08 -15.09 9.22
N ASN A 223 -0.41 -15.03 10.47
CA ASN A 223 -0.23 -16.10 11.45
C ASN A 223 -0.86 -17.43 11.01
N LEU A 224 -1.91 -17.40 10.19
CA LEU A 224 -2.48 -18.62 9.61
C LEU A 224 -1.51 -19.26 8.62
N ILE A 225 -0.78 -18.45 7.86
CA ILE A 225 0.27 -18.92 6.95
C ILE A 225 1.41 -19.56 7.76
N VAL A 226 1.86 -18.91 8.83
CA VAL A 226 2.88 -19.46 9.75
C VAL A 226 2.48 -20.84 10.28
N GLN A 227 1.23 -21.00 10.75
CA GLN A 227 0.72 -22.28 11.24
C GLN A 227 0.69 -23.35 10.14
N LYS A 228 0.25 -23.01 8.93
CA LYS A 228 0.21 -23.94 7.80
C LYS A 228 1.61 -24.41 7.39
N LEU A 229 2.62 -23.54 7.42
CA LEU A 229 4.01 -23.89 7.12
C LEU A 229 4.62 -24.77 8.18
N ALA A 230 4.31 -24.56 9.45
CA ALA A 230 4.78 -25.41 10.55
C ALA A 230 4.20 -26.85 10.46
N ALA A 231 2.97 -26.97 9.96
CA ALA A 231 2.30 -28.27 9.80
C ALA A 231 2.63 -28.99 8.47
N ASN A 232 3.12 -28.26 7.44
CA ASN A 232 3.35 -28.79 6.10
C ASN A 232 4.74 -28.39 5.60
N THR A 233 5.72 -29.25 5.77
CA THR A 233 7.13 -28.96 5.53
C THR A 233 7.48 -28.69 4.06
N ASP A 234 6.73 -29.24 3.09
CA ASP A 234 7.00 -29.13 1.65
C ASP A 234 6.22 -27.98 0.98
N THR A 235 5.85 -26.96 1.75
CA THR A 235 5.08 -25.83 1.27
C THR A 235 5.82 -24.52 1.43
N ILE A 236 5.45 -23.53 0.61
CA ILE A 236 5.95 -22.15 0.70
C ILE A 236 4.83 -21.27 1.21
N GLY A 237 5.16 -20.30 2.06
CA GLY A 237 4.29 -19.21 2.47
C GLY A 237 4.75 -17.88 1.89
N ILE A 238 3.78 -17.04 1.55
CA ILE A 238 4.00 -15.64 1.18
C ILE A 238 3.34 -14.79 2.26
N LEU A 239 4.14 -13.97 2.94
CA LEU A 239 3.72 -13.22 4.12
C LEU A 239 4.55 -11.93 4.27
N GLY A 240 4.11 -11.03 5.13
CA GLY A 240 4.90 -9.86 5.51
C GLY A 240 6.18 -10.24 6.24
N TYR A 241 7.29 -9.55 5.96
CA TYR A 241 8.60 -9.85 6.54
C TYR A 241 8.59 -9.86 8.07
N SER A 242 7.84 -8.98 8.72
CA SER A 242 7.76 -8.94 10.20
C SER A 242 7.25 -10.25 10.79
N PHE A 243 6.31 -10.93 10.13
CA PHE A 243 5.83 -12.24 10.56
C PHE A 243 6.88 -13.35 10.39
N LEU A 244 7.73 -13.25 9.34
CA LEU A 244 8.88 -14.13 9.21
C LEU A 244 9.89 -13.88 10.33
N GLU A 245 10.21 -12.63 10.62
CA GLU A 245 11.17 -12.22 11.65
C GLU A 245 10.74 -12.71 13.05
N GLU A 246 9.46 -12.56 13.38
CA GLU A 246 8.90 -13.05 14.65
C GLU A 246 8.89 -14.59 14.78
N ASN A 247 8.96 -15.31 13.67
CA ASN A 247 8.84 -16.78 13.63
C ASN A 247 10.10 -17.50 13.11
N VAL A 248 11.28 -16.90 13.21
CA VAL A 248 12.55 -17.49 12.74
C VAL A 248 12.93 -18.80 13.41
N SER A 249 12.38 -19.11 14.59
CA SER A 249 12.55 -20.41 15.25
C SER A 249 11.86 -21.57 14.52
N LYS A 250 10.76 -21.29 13.80
CA LYS A 250 9.93 -22.27 13.08
C LYS A 250 10.15 -22.23 11.58
N LEU A 251 10.38 -21.04 11.03
CA LEU A 251 10.46 -20.77 9.61
C LEU A 251 11.86 -20.29 9.21
N LYS A 252 12.16 -20.44 7.91
CA LYS A 252 13.30 -19.78 7.27
C LYS A 252 12.83 -19.04 6.04
N GLY A 253 13.47 -17.90 5.76
CA GLY A 253 13.26 -17.15 4.55
C GLY A 253 13.84 -17.86 3.32
N ILE A 254 13.17 -17.77 2.19
CA ILE A 254 13.66 -18.18 0.89
C ILE A 254 14.24 -16.95 0.21
N SER A 255 15.48 -17.03 -0.27
CA SER A 255 16.09 -15.96 -1.06
C SER A 255 15.29 -15.71 -2.33
N VAL A 256 15.18 -14.47 -2.74
CA VAL A 256 14.67 -14.10 -4.06
C VAL A 256 15.82 -13.47 -4.87
N ASN A 257 16.12 -14.03 -6.03
CA ASN A 257 17.29 -13.65 -6.84
C ASN A 257 18.62 -13.70 -6.04
N GLY A 258 18.76 -14.66 -5.12
CA GLY A 258 19.93 -14.81 -4.25
C GLY A 258 19.97 -13.86 -3.03
N VAL A 259 19.00 -12.97 -2.87
CA VAL A 259 18.95 -12.03 -1.73
C VAL A 259 17.99 -12.55 -0.67
N GLN A 260 18.48 -12.70 0.56
CA GLN A 260 17.67 -13.11 1.73
C GLN A 260 16.76 -11.98 2.20
N PRO A 261 15.50 -12.28 2.62
CA PRO A 261 14.64 -11.29 3.28
C PRO A 261 15.14 -11.07 4.72
N THR A 262 15.92 -10.03 4.91
CA THR A 262 16.40 -9.56 6.21
C THR A 262 16.07 -8.08 6.40
N TYR A 263 16.10 -7.58 7.64
CA TYR A 263 15.92 -6.16 7.89
C TYR A 263 16.89 -5.30 7.06
N GLN A 264 18.17 -5.71 6.97
CA GLN A 264 19.17 -4.96 6.20
C GLN A 264 18.84 -4.92 4.72
N THR A 265 18.46 -6.06 4.12
CA THR A 265 18.16 -6.13 2.68
C THR A 265 16.86 -5.43 2.32
N ILE A 266 15.87 -5.42 3.23
CA ILE A 266 14.61 -4.67 3.06
C ILE A 266 14.84 -3.18 3.25
N SER A 267 15.56 -2.77 4.28
CA SER A 267 15.82 -1.34 4.56
C SER A 267 16.75 -0.67 3.55
N SER A 268 17.61 -1.43 2.88
CA SER A 268 18.45 -0.97 1.77
C SER A 268 17.80 -1.13 0.40
N PHE A 269 16.61 -1.74 0.31
CA PHE A 269 15.91 -2.08 -0.94
C PHE A 269 16.71 -3.02 -1.87
N SER A 270 17.68 -3.76 -1.36
CA SER A 270 18.37 -4.80 -2.12
C SER A 270 17.53 -6.09 -2.27
N TYR A 271 16.58 -6.33 -1.35
CA TYR A 271 15.63 -7.42 -1.47
C TYR A 271 14.52 -7.05 -2.48
N PRO A 272 14.23 -7.88 -3.50
CA PRO A 272 13.28 -7.53 -4.57
C PRO A 272 11.84 -7.29 -4.09
N GLY A 273 11.45 -7.88 -2.95
CA GLY A 273 10.12 -7.72 -2.36
C GLY A 273 9.98 -6.50 -1.43
N ALA A 274 10.99 -5.61 -1.37
CA ALA A 274 10.99 -4.44 -0.48
C ALA A 274 10.48 -3.18 -1.17
N ARG A 275 9.72 -2.36 -0.45
CA ARG A 275 9.25 -1.05 -0.91
C ARG A 275 9.00 -0.07 0.24
N PRO A 276 9.14 1.25 0.00
CA PRO A 276 8.74 2.27 0.96
C PRO A 276 7.23 2.50 0.93
N LEU A 277 6.67 2.83 2.10
CA LEU A 277 5.28 3.20 2.28
C LEU A 277 5.16 4.67 2.64
N TYR A 278 4.18 5.35 2.06
CA TYR A 278 3.97 6.79 2.20
C TYR A 278 2.53 7.13 2.57
N ILE A 279 2.37 8.30 3.16
CA ILE A 279 1.13 9.07 3.12
C ILE A 279 1.41 10.43 2.47
N TYR A 280 0.46 10.93 1.70
CA TYR A 280 0.48 12.27 1.11
C TYR A 280 -0.63 13.09 1.70
N VAL A 281 -0.30 14.28 2.20
CA VAL A 281 -1.24 15.19 2.87
C VAL A 281 -1.56 16.36 1.96
N LYS A 282 -2.84 16.65 1.76
CA LYS A 282 -3.30 17.83 1.03
C LYS A 282 -3.27 19.04 1.95
N ASN A 283 -2.24 19.89 1.86
CA ASN A 283 -2.02 20.98 2.80
C ASN A 283 -3.17 22.00 2.83
N ALA A 284 -3.85 22.20 1.70
CA ALA A 284 -4.99 23.11 1.61
C ALA A 284 -6.17 22.72 2.52
N HIS A 285 -6.26 21.45 2.92
CA HIS A 285 -7.34 20.97 3.80
C HIS A 285 -7.01 21.06 5.30
N VAL A 286 -5.73 21.23 5.66
CA VAL A 286 -5.23 21.11 7.04
C VAL A 286 -5.84 22.14 7.99
N ALA A 287 -6.09 23.38 7.50
CA ALA A 287 -6.69 24.43 8.32
C ALA A 287 -8.19 24.18 8.61
N ALA A 288 -8.90 23.61 7.63
CA ALA A 288 -10.33 23.35 7.74
C ALA A 288 -10.63 22.03 8.49
N ILE A 289 -9.70 21.06 8.49
CA ILE A 289 -9.91 19.71 9.06
C ILE A 289 -8.80 19.42 10.09
N PRO A 290 -8.94 19.80 11.36
CA PRO A 290 -7.91 19.59 12.41
C PRO A 290 -7.52 18.13 12.61
N ALA A 291 -8.43 17.18 12.34
CA ALA A 291 -8.17 15.74 12.40
C ALA A 291 -6.99 15.30 11.53
N ILE A 292 -6.67 16.02 10.45
CA ILE A 292 -5.50 15.71 9.61
C ILE A 292 -4.19 15.79 10.41
N ARG A 293 -4.01 16.87 11.18
CA ARG A 293 -2.81 17.04 12.00
C ARG A 293 -2.68 15.98 13.09
N ALA A 294 -3.79 15.67 13.76
CA ALA A 294 -3.83 14.65 14.80
C ALA A 294 -3.47 13.27 14.24
N PHE A 295 -4.10 12.87 13.14
CA PHE A 295 -3.81 11.60 12.46
C PHE A 295 -2.36 11.49 11.99
N VAL A 296 -1.83 12.52 11.33
CA VAL A 296 -0.45 12.55 10.83
C VAL A 296 0.56 12.51 11.98
N ALA A 297 0.29 13.23 13.07
CA ALA A 297 1.12 13.20 14.27
C ALA A 297 1.11 11.81 14.92
N GLU A 298 -0.08 11.18 15.06
CA GLU A 298 -0.18 9.82 15.61
C GLU A 298 0.57 8.81 14.72
N PHE A 299 0.40 8.87 13.40
CA PHE A 299 1.03 7.95 12.46
C PHE A 299 2.56 8.00 12.55
N THR A 300 3.14 9.17 12.81
CA THR A 300 4.61 9.36 12.79
C THR A 300 5.26 9.27 14.17
N LYS A 301 4.52 8.99 15.25
CA LYS A 301 5.10 8.75 16.56
C LYS A 301 6.06 7.56 16.54
N GLU A 302 7.13 7.63 17.33
CA GLU A 302 8.05 6.49 17.50
C GLU A 302 7.33 5.26 18.07
N SER A 303 6.30 5.49 18.91
CA SER A 303 5.42 4.43 19.42
C SER A 303 4.52 3.80 18.35
N ALA A 304 4.43 4.39 17.16
CA ALA A 304 3.69 3.83 16.02
C ALA A 304 4.64 3.16 15.03
N ILE A 305 5.61 3.90 14.46
CA ILE A 305 6.47 3.46 13.34
C ILE A 305 7.88 3.02 13.75
N GLY A 306 8.24 3.14 15.02
CA GLY A 306 9.55 2.71 15.53
C GLY A 306 9.68 1.19 15.60
N PRO A 307 10.88 0.64 15.83
CA PRO A 307 11.14 -0.81 15.90
C PRO A 307 10.30 -1.57 16.94
N LYS A 308 9.82 -0.86 17.97
CA LYS A 308 8.89 -1.37 19.01
C LYS A 308 7.49 -0.73 18.90
N GLY A 309 7.20 -0.08 17.78
CA GLY A 309 5.92 0.57 17.54
C GLY A 309 4.79 -0.44 17.33
N TYR A 310 3.55 -0.04 17.66
CA TYR A 310 2.40 -0.94 17.55
C TYR A 310 2.10 -1.35 16.10
N LEU A 311 2.54 -0.57 15.08
CA LEU A 311 2.31 -0.92 13.69
C LEU A 311 3.17 -2.10 13.21
N ILE A 312 4.28 -2.41 13.92
CA ILE A 312 5.10 -3.59 13.62
C ILE A 312 4.26 -4.88 13.77
N GLN A 313 3.40 -4.94 14.79
CA GLN A 313 2.49 -6.07 15.01
C GLN A 313 1.44 -6.22 13.90
N HIS A 314 1.25 -5.19 13.08
CA HIS A 314 0.40 -5.21 11.88
C HIS A 314 1.18 -5.51 10.59
N GLY A 315 2.49 -5.79 10.68
CA GLY A 315 3.32 -6.13 9.54
C GLY A 315 4.17 -5.00 8.96
N LEU A 316 4.15 -3.81 9.57
CA LEU A 316 5.03 -2.71 9.15
C LEU A 316 6.49 -3.06 9.44
N VAL A 317 7.39 -2.78 8.50
CA VAL A 317 8.84 -2.80 8.76
C VAL A 317 9.29 -1.37 9.08
N ALA A 318 9.93 -1.19 10.25
CA ALA A 318 10.40 0.12 10.66
C ALA A 318 11.45 0.65 9.69
N ALA A 319 11.26 1.87 9.20
CA ALA A 319 12.29 2.53 8.39
C ALA A 319 13.53 2.88 9.25
N PRO A 320 14.73 3.08 8.64
CA PRO A 320 15.91 3.55 9.35
C PRO A 320 15.65 4.83 10.16
N ASN A 321 16.37 5.02 11.27
CA ASN A 321 16.15 6.13 12.21
C ASN A 321 16.16 7.52 11.53
N ASN A 322 17.12 7.75 10.62
CA ASN A 322 17.20 9.00 9.86
C ASN A 322 15.97 9.25 8.95
N VAL A 323 15.35 8.20 8.46
CA VAL A 323 14.10 8.28 7.67
C VAL A 323 12.93 8.64 8.60
N ARG A 324 12.81 7.94 9.74
CA ARG A 324 11.73 8.22 10.73
C ARG A 324 11.82 9.65 11.26
N ALA A 325 13.04 10.14 11.57
CA ALA A 325 13.26 11.53 12.00
C ALA A 325 12.81 12.54 10.93
N ARG A 326 13.11 12.30 9.64
CA ARG A 326 12.60 13.15 8.53
C ARG A 326 11.08 13.10 8.44
N SER A 327 10.48 11.94 8.60
CA SER A 327 9.03 11.75 8.58
C SER A 327 8.33 12.53 9.69
N GLN A 328 8.87 12.47 10.90
CA GLN A 328 8.39 13.25 12.05
C GLN A 328 8.52 14.76 11.81
N MET A 329 9.61 15.20 11.22
CA MET A 329 9.81 16.61 10.85
C MET A 329 8.81 17.04 9.76
N ALA A 330 8.60 16.22 8.72
CA ALA A 330 7.63 16.48 7.66
C ALA A 330 6.20 16.56 8.22
N ALA A 331 5.84 15.68 9.17
CA ALA A 331 4.56 15.67 9.85
C ALA A 331 4.29 16.95 10.66
N ARG A 332 5.33 17.47 11.35
CA ARG A 332 5.21 18.71 12.15
C ARG A 332 5.07 19.94 11.27
N ASN A 333 5.93 20.06 10.26
CA ASN A 333 6.05 21.26 9.45
C ASN A 333 5.08 21.29 8.27
N LEU A 334 4.60 20.14 7.82
CA LEU A 334 3.79 19.95 6.60
C LEU A 334 4.39 20.67 5.39
N ALA A 335 5.73 20.59 5.25
CA ALA A 335 6.46 21.20 4.14
C ALA A 335 6.10 20.49 2.81
N PRO A 336 5.70 21.24 1.78
CA PRO A 336 5.33 20.64 0.50
C PRO A 336 6.53 19.96 -0.17
N VAL A 337 6.27 18.78 -0.76
CA VAL A 337 7.25 18.13 -1.66
C VAL A 337 7.41 18.95 -2.94
N ASN A 338 8.65 19.07 -3.43
CA ASN A 338 8.90 19.67 -4.72
C ASN A 338 8.49 18.69 -5.84
N PHE A 339 7.42 18.98 -6.56
CA PHE A 339 6.91 18.15 -7.65
C PHE A 339 7.93 17.94 -8.79
N ALA A 340 8.85 18.88 -9.00
CA ALA A 340 9.91 18.74 -10.01
C ALA A 340 10.96 17.66 -9.62
N SER A 341 11.04 17.28 -8.35
CA SER A 341 11.93 16.21 -7.88
C SER A 341 11.36 14.79 -8.03
N LEU A 342 10.10 14.66 -8.44
CA LEU A 342 9.43 13.39 -8.66
C LEU A 342 9.74 12.83 -10.07
N LYS A 343 9.84 11.49 -10.16
CA LYS A 343 10.17 10.78 -11.41
C LYS A 343 8.95 10.09 -12.01
#